data_df48b331244daeb385adc14013d6872b
#
_entry.id   df48b331244daeb385adc14013d6872b
#
_cell.length_a   1.000
_cell.length_b   1.000
_cell.length_c   1.000
_cell.angle_alpha   90.00
_cell.angle_beta   90.00
_cell.angle_gamma   90.00
#
_symmetry.space_group_name_H-M   'P 1'
#
loop_
_entity.id
_entity.type
_entity.pdbx_description
1 polymer ?
#
loop_
_entity_poly.entity_id
_entity_poly.type
_entity_poly.pdbx_seq_one_letter_code
_entity_poly.pdbx_strand_id
1 'polypeptide(L)'
;MRYTRALLTAWLFVAGTFLPLAAVSSSSIFTLDVVEEFDNVRVDIENAIANRGFVVDFHAKIGEMLDRTALDVGSTGSVYKRAETWQFCSSILSRKMVEVNPVNIAYCPYIVFAYETVEKPGTVVVGYRQHDADDDASKKILSEIDDHLASIVQEVAE
;
A
#
# COMPACT_ATOMS: atom_id res chain seq x y z
N MET A 1 47.24 49.80 46.88
CA MET A 1 47.05 48.36 46.68
C MET A 1 45.54 48.09 46.41
N ARG A 2 45.18 47.87 45.17
CA ARG A 2 43.79 47.71 44.74
C ARG A 2 43.67 46.26 44.22
N TYR A 3 42.94 45.36 44.93
CA TYR A 3 42.66 44.01 44.51
C TYR A 3 41.37 44.00 43.68
N THR A 4 41.48 43.73 42.38
CA THR A 4 40.37 43.49 41.47
C THR A 4 39.95 42.02 41.57
N ARG A 5 38.71 41.76 42.06
CA ARG A 5 38.08 40.45 42.08
C ARG A 5 37.50 40.15 40.71
N ALA A 6 38.05 39.17 39.99
CA ALA A 6 37.47 38.62 38.79
C ALA A 6 36.34 37.60 39.14
N LEU A 7 35.13 37.91 38.70
CA LEU A 7 33.98 37.00 38.77
C LEU A 7 34.00 36.06 37.54
N LEU A 8 34.31 34.79 37.75
CA LEU A 8 34.16 33.74 36.72
C LEU A 8 32.71 33.29 36.69
N THR A 9 31.97 33.68 35.63
CA THR A 9 30.63 33.16 35.32
C THR A 9 30.79 31.85 34.56
N ALA A 10 30.48 30.73 35.20
CA ALA A 10 30.40 29.40 34.58
C ALA A 10 29.09 29.28 33.78
N TRP A 11 29.18 29.14 32.47
CA TRP A 11 28.06 28.81 31.60
C TRP A 11 27.88 27.29 31.58
N LEU A 12 26.80 26.80 32.18
CA LEU A 12 26.36 25.40 32.05
C LEU A 12 25.70 25.20 30.70
N PHE A 13 26.40 24.57 29.77
CA PHE A 13 25.81 24.04 28.54
C PHE A 13 25.01 22.77 28.88
N VAL A 14 23.69 22.87 28.90
CA VAL A 14 22.79 21.70 28.90
C VAL A 14 22.74 21.17 27.46
N ALA A 15 23.51 20.13 27.19
CA ALA A 15 23.41 19.36 25.95
C ALA A 15 22.11 18.55 25.96
N GLY A 16 21.06 19.09 25.34
CA GLY A 16 19.83 18.37 25.10
C GLY A 16 20.08 17.24 24.10
N THR A 17 20.06 15.98 24.56
CA THR A 17 20.08 14.81 23.68
C THR A 17 18.75 14.71 22.96
N PHE A 18 18.72 15.14 21.69
CA PHE A 18 17.63 14.83 20.77
C PHE A 18 17.70 13.33 20.44
N LEU A 19 16.84 12.52 21.06
CA LEU A 19 16.60 11.16 20.60
C LEU A 19 15.77 11.23 19.30
N PRO A 20 16.25 10.67 18.18
CA PRO A 20 15.44 10.59 16.99
C PRO A 20 14.24 9.65 17.27
N LEU A 21 13.02 10.18 17.14
CA LEU A 21 11.81 9.38 17.11
C LEU A 21 11.90 8.50 15.86
N ALA A 22 12.17 7.21 16.03
CA ALA A 22 12.08 6.25 14.94
C ALA A 22 10.62 6.20 14.49
N ALA A 23 10.33 6.74 13.31
CA ALA A 23 9.04 6.52 12.66
C ALA A 23 8.92 5.02 12.37
N VAL A 24 8.02 4.34 13.07
CA VAL A 24 7.61 2.97 12.73
C VAL A 24 6.81 3.10 11.43
N SER A 25 7.46 2.82 10.29
CA SER A 25 6.77 2.67 9.02
C SER A 25 5.98 1.36 9.09
N SER A 26 4.68 1.43 9.28
CA SER A 26 3.80 0.29 9.02
C SER A 26 3.80 0.04 7.51
N SER A 27 3.92 -1.21 7.10
CA SER A 27 3.76 -1.56 5.69
C SER A 27 2.35 -1.17 5.24
N SER A 28 2.24 -0.32 4.21
CA SER A 28 0.96 0.04 3.60
C SER A 28 0.48 -0.99 2.58
N ILE A 29 1.10 -2.18 2.56
CA ILE A 29 0.79 -3.27 1.62
C ILE A 29 0.56 -4.54 2.42
N PHE A 30 -0.57 -5.19 2.16
CA PHE A 30 -0.87 -6.54 2.64
C PHE A 30 -0.70 -7.53 1.50
N THR A 31 -0.06 -8.68 1.75
CA THR A 31 0.18 -9.72 0.74
C THR A 31 0.05 -11.12 1.31
N LEU A 32 -0.39 -12.05 0.45
CA LEU A 32 -0.33 -13.50 0.67
C LEU A 32 0.31 -14.18 -0.55
N ASP A 33 1.03 -15.28 -0.32
CA ASP A 33 1.59 -16.14 -1.36
C ASP A 33 0.57 -17.22 -1.71
N VAL A 34 0.32 -17.43 -3.01
CA VAL A 34 -0.56 -18.44 -3.56
C VAL A 34 0.26 -19.34 -4.49
N VAL A 35 0.26 -20.66 -4.25
CA VAL A 35 0.97 -21.63 -5.10
C VAL A 35 -0.02 -22.18 -6.12
N GLU A 36 -0.17 -21.47 -7.24
CA GLU A 36 -1.13 -21.76 -8.29
C GLU A 36 -0.69 -21.10 -9.62
N GLU A 37 -1.27 -21.52 -10.73
CA GLU A 37 -1.07 -20.87 -12.04
C GLU A 37 -1.69 -19.46 -12.04
N PHE A 38 -0.95 -18.48 -12.56
CA PHE A 38 -1.36 -17.07 -12.53
C PHE A 38 -2.74 -16.82 -13.14
N ASP A 39 -3.11 -17.55 -14.22
CA ASP A 39 -4.40 -17.36 -14.87
C ASP A 39 -5.58 -17.85 -14.02
N ASN A 40 -5.40 -18.87 -13.16
CA ASN A 40 -6.40 -19.29 -12.19
C ASN A 40 -6.55 -18.20 -11.10
N VAL A 41 -5.44 -17.77 -10.51
CA VAL A 41 -5.43 -16.68 -9.49
C VAL A 41 -6.11 -15.41 -10.03
N ARG A 42 -5.88 -15.07 -11.30
CA ARG A 42 -6.54 -13.92 -11.95
C ARG A 42 -8.06 -14.08 -11.96
N VAL A 43 -8.56 -15.25 -12.34
CA VAL A 43 -10.00 -15.55 -12.38
C VAL A 43 -10.59 -15.51 -10.96
N ASP A 44 -9.88 -16.05 -9.98
CA ASP A 44 -10.32 -16.05 -8.58
C ASP A 44 -10.39 -14.63 -8.00
N ILE A 45 -9.44 -13.76 -8.31
CA ILE A 45 -9.51 -12.33 -7.95
C ILE A 45 -10.75 -11.66 -8.54
N GLU A 46 -11.00 -11.85 -9.84
CA GLU A 46 -12.15 -11.26 -10.52
C GLU A 46 -13.48 -11.77 -9.92
N ASN A 47 -13.56 -13.05 -9.61
CA ASN A 47 -14.71 -13.66 -8.95
C ASN A 47 -14.89 -13.14 -7.51
N ALA A 48 -13.81 -13.08 -6.73
CA ALA A 48 -13.86 -12.59 -5.34
C ALA A 48 -14.32 -11.13 -5.27
N ILE A 49 -13.90 -10.28 -6.21
CA ILE A 49 -14.36 -8.88 -6.35
C ILE A 49 -15.86 -8.86 -6.70
N ALA A 50 -16.26 -9.63 -7.73
CA ALA A 50 -17.65 -9.67 -8.21
C ALA A 50 -18.62 -10.24 -7.16
N ASN A 51 -18.22 -11.28 -6.42
CA ASN A 51 -19.02 -11.91 -5.36
C ASN A 51 -19.38 -10.93 -4.22
N ARG A 52 -18.57 -9.88 -4.03
CA ARG A 52 -18.84 -8.80 -3.07
C ARG A 52 -19.66 -7.64 -3.65
N GLY A 53 -20.12 -7.80 -4.90
CA GLY A 53 -20.91 -6.78 -5.59
C GLY A 53 -20.11 -5.60 -6.10
N PHE A 54 -18.79 -5.73 -6.20
CA PHE A 54 -17.94 -4.72 -6.81
C PHE A 54 -17.77 -4.96 -8.31
N VAL A 55 -17.54 -3.89 -9.04
CA VAL A 55 -17.26 -3.93 -10.49
C VAL A 55 -15.86 -3.39 -10.72
N VAL A 56 -15.05 -4.14 -11.45
CA VAL A 56 -13.71 -3.68 -11.83
C VAL A 56 -13.84 -2.55 -12.85
N ASP A 57 -13.40 -1.36 -12.48
CA ASP A 57 -13.40 -0.17 -13.34
C ASP A 57 -12.22 -0.18 -14.30
N PHE A 58 -11.07 -0.67 -13.85
CA PHE A 58 -9.86 -0.75 -14.65
C PHE A 58 -9.00 -1.96 -14.26
N HIS A 59 -8.55 -2.71 -15.27
CA HIS A 59 -7.61 -3.82 -15.14
C HIS A 59 -6.35 -3.51 -15.92
N ALA A 60 -5.20 -3.46 -15.25
CA ALA A 60 -3.93 -3.11 -15.86
C ALA A 60 -2.95 -4.27 -15.83
N LYS A 61 -2.41 -4.61 -16.99
CA LYS A 61 -1.33 -5.60 -17.18
C LYS A 61 0.03 -4.90 -17.07
N ILE A 62 0.44 -4.63 -15.84
CA ILE A 62 1.64 -3.85 -15.55
C ILE A 62 2.91 -4.56 -16.05
N GLY A 63 3.02 -5.88 -15.89
CA GLY A 63 4.14 -6.67 -16.39
C GLY A 63 4.33 -6.51 -17.91
N GLU A 64 3.25 -6.66 -18.68
CA GLU A 64 3.29 -6.48 -20.14
C GLU A 64 3.70 -5.04 -20.54
N MET A 65 3.25 -4.03 -19.79
CA MET A 65 3.63 -2.64 -20.05
C MET A 65 5.13 -2.43 -19.80
N LEU A 66 5.66 -2.94 -18.70
CA LEU A 66 7.08 -2.82 -18.35
C LEU A 66 7.97 -3.53 -19.38
N ASP A 67 7.58 -4.73 -19.81
CA ASP A 67 8.35 -5.49 -20.81
C ASP A 67 8.36 -4.77 -22.16
N ARG A 68 7.22 -4.27 -22.60
CA ARG A 68 7.11 -3.55 -23.89
C ARG A 68 7.95 -2.29 -23.93
N THR A 69 8.13 -1.60 -22.81
CA THR A 69 8.86 -0.32 -22.73
C THR A 69 10.30 -0.46 -22.23
N ALA A 70 10.74 -1.67 -21.93
CA ALA A 70 12.04 -1.93 -21.29
C ALA A 70 13.21 -1.30 -22.05
N LEU A 71 13.29 -1.52 -23.36
CA LEU A 71 14.38 -1.00 -24.20
C LEU A 71 14.37 0.53 -24.28
N ASP A 72 13.20 1.15 -24.30
CA ASP A 72 13.06 2.61 -24.41
C ASP A 72 13.60 3.33 -23.17
N VAL A 73 13.58 2.65 -22.02
CA VAL A 73 14.07 3.20 -20.73
C VAL A 73 15.43 2.61 -20.31
N GLY A 74 16.08 1.83 -21.19
CA GLY A 74 17.40 1.24 -20.95
C GLY A 74 17.38 0.08 -19.96
N SER A 75 16.25 -0.59 -19.76
CA SER A 75 16.15 -1.80 -18.95
C SER A 75 16.56 -3.03 -19.75
N THR A 76 17.26 -3.98 -19.13
CA THR A 76 17.78 -5.19 -19.78
C THR A 76 17.16 -6.49 -19.27
N GLY A 77 16.20 -6.42 -18.32
CA GLY A 77 15.56 -7.62 -17.77
C GLY A 77 14.17 -7.34 -17.22
N SER A 78 13.36 -8.39 -17.14
CA SER A 78 12.07 -8.36 -16.48
C SER A 78 12.18 -8.81 -15.04
N VAL A 79 11.51 -8.09 -14.13
CA VAL A 79 11.35 -8.49 -12.72
C VAL A 79 10.17 -9.46 -12.59
N TYR A 80 9.14 -9.25 -13.38
CA TYR A 80 7.89 -10.01 -13.32
C TYR A 80 7.79 -10.98 -14.50
N LYS A 81 7.38 -12.21 -14.23
CA LYS A 81 6.81 -13.11 -15.24
C LYS A 81 5.39 -12.64 -15.61
N ARG A 82 4.61 -12.25 -14.61
CA ARG A 82 3.28 -11.64 -14.72
C ARG A 82 3.09 -10.61 -13.62
N ALA A 83 2.42 -9.50 -13.89
CA ALA A 83 2.00 -8.53 -12.88
C ALA A 83 0.77 -7.76 -13.37
N GLU A 84 -0.30 -7.78 -12.59
CA GLU A 84 -1.58 -7.19 -12.94
C GLU A 84 -2.21 -6.48 -11.74
N THR A 85 -3.04 -5.46 -11.98
CA THR A 85 -3.77 -4.74 -10.93
C THR A 85 -5.23 -4.57 -11.33
N TRP A 86 -6.12 -4.72 -10.36
CA TRP A 86 -7.57 -4.49 -10.48
C TRP A 86 -7.94 -3.28 -9.65
N GLN A 87 -8.59 -2.33 -10.29
CA GLN A 87 -9.03 -1.07 -9.68
C GLN A 87 -10.55 -1.01 -9.69
N PHE A 88 -11.14 -0.69 -8.57
CA PHE A 88 -12.59 -0.62 -8.39
C PHE A 88 -12.97 0.29 -7.24
N CYS A 89 -14.22 0.75 -7.22
CA CYS A 89 -14.80 1.48 -6.10
C CYS A 89 -16.14 0.87 -5.69
N SER A 90 -16.51 1.06 -4.43
CA SER A 90 -17.85 0.79 -3.94
C SER A 90 -18.63 2.08 -3.84
N SER A 91 -19.75 2.19 -4.52
CA SER A 91 -20.60 3.39 -4.44
C SER A 91 -21.08 3.68 -3.01
N ILE A 92 -21.27 2.64 -2.19
CA ILE A 92 -21.70 2.76 -0.79
C ILE A 92 -20.52 3.18 0.10
N LEU A 93 -19.40 2.46 0.05
CA LEU A 93 -18.23 2.76 0.91
C LEU A 93 -17.58 4.08 0.51
N SER A 94 -17.47 4.35 -0.80
CA SER A 94 -16.92 5.62 -1.28
C SER A 94 -17.75 6.82 -0.84
N ARG A 95 -19.10 6.70 -0.86
CA ARG A 95 -19.97 7.76 -0.33
C ARG A 95 -19.76 7.98 1.17
N LYS A 96 -19.78 6.91 1.98
CA LYS A 96 -19.50 7.00 3.42
C LYS A 96 -18.16 7.69 3.69
N MET A 97 -17.12 7.30 2.95
CA MET A 97 -15.75 7.81 3.17
C MET A 97 -15.65 9.31 2.83
N VAL A 98 -16.25 9.79 1.72
CA VAL A 98 -16.20 11.22 1.35
C VAL A 98 -17.13 12.09 2.17
N GLU A 99 -18.21 11.53 2.74
CA GLU A 99 -19.09 12.23 3.69
C GLU A 99 -18.39 12.48 5.04
N VAL A 100 -17.46 11.59 5.44
CA VAL A 100 -16.61 11.79 6.63
C VAL A 100 -15.60 12.91 6.36
N ASN A 101 -14.88 12.85 5.26
CA ASN A 101 -13.91 13.87 4.88
C ASN A 101 -13.76 13.86 3.34
N PRO A 102 -14.06 14.99 2.64
CA PRO A 102 -13.96 15.05 1.19
C PRO A 102 -12.58 14.68 0.61
N VAL A 103 -11.49 14.88 1.36
CA VAL A 103 -10.13 14.51 0.91
C VAL A 103 -9.96 13.00 0.75
N ASN A 104 -10.80 12.19 1.41
CA ASN A 104 -10.78 10.73 1.31
C ASN A 104 -11.07 10.22 -0.12
N ILE A 105 -11.56 11.08 -1.02
CA ILE A 105 -11.65 10.72 -2.45
C ILE A 105 -10.32 10.22 -3.02
N ALA A 106 -9.19 10.60 -2.44
CA ALA A 106 -7.86 10.15 -2.82
C ALA A 106 -7.62 8.63 -2.63
N TYR A 107 -8.47 7.96 -1.85
CA TYR A 107 -8.40 6.50 -1.62
C TYR A 107 -9.22 5.68 -2.63
N CYS A 108 -9.94 6.33 -3.54
CA CYS A 108 -10.64 5.66 -4.65
C CYS A 108 -9.88 5.94 -5.96
N PRO A 109 -9.57 4.91 -6.78
CA PRO A 109 -10.01 3.53 -6.66
C PRO A 109 -9.19 2.69 -5.66
N TYR A 110 -9.83 1.68 -5.07
CA TYR A 110 -9.15 0.62 -4.32
C TYR A 110 -8.35 -0.23 -5.28
N ILE A 111 -7.23 -0.81 -4.80
CA ILE A 111 -6.32 -1.59 -5.66
C ILE A 111 -6.06 -2.94 -5.03
N VAL A 112 -6.44 -3.99 -5.74
CA VAL A 112 -5.94 -5.36 -5.56
C VAL A 112 -4.91 -5.63 -6.66
N PHE A 113 -3.86 -6.34 -6.35
CA PHE A 113 -2.81 -6.69 -7.31
C PHE A 113 -2.39 -8.15 -7.17
N ALA A 114 -1.85 -8.70 -8.26
CA ALA A 114 -1.16 -9.97 -8.25
C ALA A 114 0.10 -9.90 -9.10
N TYR A 115 1.14 -10.59 -8.68
CA TYR A 115 2.35 -10.76 -9.48
C TYR A 115 3.03 -12.09 -9.23
N GLU A 116 3.72 -12.57 -10.26
CA GLU A 116 4.65 -13.69 -10.24
C GLU A 116 6.00 -13.16 -10.72
N THR A 117 7.06 -13.39 -9.96
CA THR A 117 8.42 -12.97 -10.34
C THR A 117 9.12 -14.02 -11.21
N VAL A 118 10.09 -13.58 -12.00
CA VAL A 118 10.94 -14.50 -12.78
C VAL A 118 11.83 -15.36 -11.89
N GLU A 119 12.15 -14.90 -10.67
CA GLU A 119 12.97 -15.61 -9.71
C GLU A 119 12.23 -16.71 -8.94
N LYS A 120 10.90 -16.56 -8.76
CA LYS A 120 10.07 -17.51 -8.00
C LYS A 120 8.83 -17.93 -8.82
N PRO A 121 9.03 -18.68 -9.92
CA PRO A 121 7.94 -19.12 -10.76
C PRO A 121 7.05 -20.14 -10.02
N GLY A 122 5.72 -20.09 -10.29
CA GLY A 122 4.72 -20.95 -9.65
C GLY A 122 4.27 -20.45 -8.27
N THR A 123 4.74 -19.27 -7.84
CA THR A 123 4.22 -18.59 -6.66
C THR A 123 3.70 -17.21 -7.07
N VAL A 124 2.41 -17.01 -6.93
CA VAL A 124 1.76 -15.73 -7.17
C VAL A 124 1.59 -14.99 -5.84
N VAL A 125 2.07 -13.77 -5.77
CA VAL A 125 1.82 -12.89 -4.63
C VAL A 125 0.55 -12.10 -4.93
N VAL A 126 -0.46 -12.23 -4.09
CA VAL A 126 -1.71 -11.46 -4.16
C VAL A 126 -1.77 -10.49 -3.02
N GLY A 127 -2.22 -9.26 -3.26
CA GLY A 127 -2.27 -8.27 -2.21
C GLY A 127 -3.13 -7.06 -2.53
N TYR A 128 -3.20 -6.15 -1.56
CA TYR A 128 -3.88 -4.89 -1.71
C TYR A 128 -3.11 -3.76 -1.03
N ARG A 129 -3.39 -2.52 -1.43
CA ARG A 129 -2.88 -1.34 -0.76
C ARG A 129 -3.77 -1.02 0.44
N GLN A 130 -3.19 -1.04 1.64
CA GLN A 130 -3.84 -0.60 2.86
C GLN A 130 -4.00 0.91 2.89
N HIS A 131 -5.03 1.38 3.55
CA HIS A 131 -5.35 2.79 3.70
C HIS A 131 -5.07 3.25 5.13
N ASP A 132 -4.63 4.50 5.27
CA ASP A 132 -4.47 5.17 6.56
C ASP A 132 -4.82 6.66 6.41
N ALA A 133 -5.20 7.30 7.50
CA ALA A 133 -5.53 8.72 7.56
C ALA A 133 -5.08 9.30 8.90
N ASP A 134 -5.05 10.62 9.00
CA ASP A 134 -4.63 11.31 10.22
C ASP A 134 -5.76 11.37 11.25
N ASP A 135 -7.03 11.49 10.82
CA ASP A 135 -8.18 11.61 11.70
C ASP A 135 -8.88 10.26 11.97
N ASP A 136 -9.40 10.08 13.19
CA ASP A 136 -9.98 8.83 13.64
C ASP A 136 -11.26 8.43 12.89
N ALA A 137 -12.03 9.38 12.39
CA ALA A 137 -13.27 9.11 11.65
C ALA A 137 -12.93 8.53 10.27
N SER A 138 -11.95 9.12 9.57
CA SER A 138 -11.41 8.58 8.32
C SER A 138 -10.77 7.22 8.52
N LYS A 139 -9.93 7.03 9.57
CA LYS A 139 -9.34 5.72 9.89
C LYS A 139 -10.40 4.62 10.01
N LYS A 140 -11.50 4.91 10.70
CA LYS A 140 -12.57 3.93 10.91
C LYS A 140 -13.20 3.46 9.59
N ILE A 141 -13.54 4.38 8.70
CA ILE A 141 -14.16 4.00 7.40
C ILE A 141 -13.15 3.34 6.47
N LEU A 142 -11.88 3.76 6.49
CA LEU A 142 -10.83 3.15 5.70
C LEU A 142 -10.51 1.74 6.18
N SER A 143 -10.56 1.46 7.49
CA SER A 143 -10.47 0.10 8.03
C SER A 143 -11.61 -0.79 7.56
N GLU A 144 -12.86 -0.30 7.47
CA GLU A 144 -14.00 -1.05 6.89
C GLU A 144 -13.73 -1.43 5.42
N ILE A 145 -13.11 -0.53 4.66
CA ILE A 145 -12.69 -0.79 3.28
C ILE A 145 -11.59 -1.85 3.22
N ASP A 146 -10.57 -1.72 4.07
CA ASP A 146 -9.45 -2.67 4.14
C ASP A 146 -9.90 -4.07 4.55
N ASP A 147 -10.91 -4.20 5.41
CA ASP A 147 -11.52 -5.49 5.77
C ASP A 147 -12.13 -6.20 4.54
N HIS A 148 -12.80 -5.44 3.66
CA HIS A 148 -13.30 -5.99 2.39
C HIS A 148 -12.16 -6.41 1.46
N LEU A 149 -11.09 -5.61 1.34
CA LEU A 149 -9.94 -5.93 0.50
C LEU A 149 -9.17 -7.14 1.04
N ALA A 150 -8.98 -7.22 2.36
CA ALA A 150 -8.38 -8.37 3.03
C ALA A 150 -9.17 -9.65 2.75
N SER A 151 -10.50 -9.59 2.82
CA SER A 151 -11.35 -10.76 2.56
C SER A 151 -11.29 -11.23 1.11
N ILE A 152 -11.09 -10.32 0.14
CA ILE A 152 -10.85 -10.70 -1.26
C ILE A 152 -9.54 -11.48 -1.39
N VAL A 153 -8.45 -10.93 -0.84
CA VAL A 153 -7.11 -11.55 -0.92
C VAL A 153 -7.05 -12.88 -0.18
N GLN A 154 -7.74 -13.02 0.95
CA GLN A 154 -7.83 -14.27 1.71
C GLN A 154 -8.60 -15.35 0.96
N GLU A 155 -9.75 -15.02 0.33
CA GLU A 155 -10.54 -15.97 -0.47
C GLU A 155 -9.72 -16.55 -1.64
N VAL A 156 -8.86 -15.71 -2.27
CA VAL A 156 -8.00 -16.16 -3.38
C VAL A 156 -6.85 -17.07 -2.89
N ALA A 157 -6.47 -16.96 -1.61
CA ALA A 157 -5.38 -17.76 -1.05
C ALA A 157 -5.82 -19.08 -0.41
N GLU A 158 -7.14 -19.37 -0.35
CA GLU A 158 -7.72 -20.63 0.16
C GLU A 158 -7.77 -21.73 -0.92
#